data_bc6bcae86f73885f25dfe539b02b8228
#
_entry.id   bc6bcae86f73885f25dfe539b02b8228
#
_cell.length_a   1.000
_cell.length_b   1.000
_cell.length_c   1.000
_cell.angle_alpha   90.00
_cell.angle_beta   90.00
_cell.angle_gamma   90.00
#
_symmetry.space_group_name_H-M   'P 1'
#
loop_
_entity.id
_entity.type
_entity.pdbx_description
1 polymer ?
#
loop_
_entity_poly.entity_id
_entity_poly.type
_entity_poly.pdbx_seq_one_letter_code
_entity_poly.pdbx_strand_id
1 'polypeptide(L)'
;MLKKDLRKKYMDLRKTLSKDEVLSLSQKIFENFVLQFNVPENQKVHIFFPIEKLNEINTKIYINYFFERNIQVFVPKMVGNKIISIKIKPDTVFLQNSWGILEPESNENESDAFDYVITPLLYCDALGNRIGYGKGFYDQFFAGINLDAKKIGVNYFSPTDSIDDVSLQDVKLDYLVTPTEVLSFGCTSISTK
;
A
#
# COMPACT_ATOMS: atom_id res chain seq x y z
N MET A 1 5.93 20.41 6.64
CA MET A 1 6.05 20.75 5.19
C MET A 1 4.73 20.51 4.47
N LEU A 2 4.44 21.26 3.38
CA LEU A 2 3.23 21.02 2.59
C LEU A 2 3.31 19.71 1.81
N LYS A 3 2.18 19.04 1.59
CA LYS A 3 2.07 17.81 0.78
C LYS A 3 2.73 17.93 -0.60
N LYS A 4 2.61 19.11 -1.24
CA LYS A 4 3.21 19.37 -2.55
C LYS A 4 4.73 19.26 -2.51
N ASP A 5 5.36 19.82 -1.49
CA ASP A 5 6.82 19.89 -1.35
C ASP A 5 7.37 18.51 -0.95
N LEU A 6 6.70 17.84 0.00
CA LEU A 6 7.04 16.48 0.40
C LEU A 6 6.88 15.49 -0.76
N ARG A 7 5.83 15.64 -1.58
CA ARG A 7 5.63 14.80 -2.77
C ARG A 7 6.81 14.93 -3.73
N LYS A 8 7.28 16.15 -3.99
CA LYS A 8 8.46 16.39 -4.82
C LYS A 8 9.71 15.79 -4.19
N LYS A 9 9.98 16.08 -2.90
CA LYS A 9 11.15 15.59 -2.15
C LYS A 9 11.26 14.06 -2.24
N TYR A 10 10.20 13.35 -1.86
CA TYR A 10 10.24 11.88 -1.78
C TYR A 10 10.15 11.19 -3.14
N MET A 11 9.55 11.83 -4.14
CA MET A 11 9.65 11.37 -5.52
C MET A 11 11.09 11.48 -6.04
N ASP A 12 11.78 12.58 -5.78
CA ASP A 12 13.16 12.77 -6.22
C ASP A 12 14.11 11.83 -5.47
N LEU A 13 13.95 11.66 -4.15
CA LEU A 13 14.71 10.66 -3.37
C LEU A 13 14.49 9.23 -3.89
N ARG A 14 13.25 8.86 -4.23
CA ARG A 14 12.95 7.53 -4.77
C ARG A 14 13.62 7.30 -6.12
N LYS A 15 13.73 8.31 -6.98
CA LYS A 15 14.41 8.21 -8.28
C LYS A 15 15.92 7.97 -8.16
N THR A 16 16.54 8.36 -7.05
CA THR A 16 17.99 8.12 -6.84
C THR A 16 18.32 6.67 -6.51
N LEU A 17 17.31 5.87 -6.11
CA LEU A 17 17.53 4.46 -5.79
C LEU A 17 17.87 3.67 -7.05
N SER A 18 18.95 2.90 -7.01
CA SER A 18 19.29 1.91 -8.02
C SER A 18 18.30 0.74 -8.01
N LYS A 19 18.26 -0.07 -9.05
CA LYS A 19 17.42 -1.27 -9.12
C LYS A 19 17.76 -2.27 -8.00
N ASP A 20 19.04 -2.43 -7.68
CA ASP A 20 19.49 -3.34 -6.63
C ASP A 20 19.07 -2.84 -5.24
N GLU A 21 19.12 -1.53 -5.00
CA GLU A 21 18.61 -0.92 -3.76
C GLU A 21 17.09 -1.10 -3.64
N VAL A 22 16.33 -0.88 -4.72
CA VAL A 22 14.88 -1.12 -4.74
C VAL A 22 14.56 -2.57 -4.36
N LEU A 23 15.27 -3.55 -4.93
CA LEU A 23 15.07 -4.97 -4.63
C LEU A 23 15.45 -5.29 -3.16
N SER A 24 16.62 -4.86 -2.73
CA SER A 24 17.11 -5.11 -1.37
C SER A 24 16.22 -4.48 -0.29
N LEU A 25 15.83 -3.21 -0.48
CA LEU A 25 14.94 -2.52 0.46
C LEU A 25 13.53 -3.11 0.45
N SER A 26 12.99 -3.48 -0.73
CA SER A 26 11.70 -4.17 -0.83
C SER A 26 11.70 -5.49 -0.09
N GLN A 27 12.80 -6.26 -0.16
CA GLN A 27 12.94 -7.51 0.57
C GLN A 27 12.91 -7.29 2.09
N LYS A 28 13.63 -6.30 2.60
CA LYS A 28 13.62 -5.97 4.05
C LYS A 28 12.25 -5.54 4.54
N ILE A 29 11.54 -4.71 3.76
CA ILE A 29 10.16 -4.29 4.07
C ILE A 29 9.24 -5.51 4.11
N PHE A 30 9.37 -6.43 3.16
CA PHE A 30 8.61 -7.66 3.12
C PHE A 30 8.87 -8.55 4.35
N GLU A 31 10.13 -8.74 4.74
CA GLU A 31 10.52 -9.51 5.92
C GLU A 31 9.91 -8.92 7.20
N ASN A 32 10.00 -7.60 7.38
CA ASN A 32 9.39 -6.90 8.51
C ASN A 32 7.86 -7.03 8.50
N PHE A 33 7.23 -6.96 7.32
CA PHE A 33 5.79 -7.21 7.19
C PHE A 33 5.41 -8.62 7.62
N VAL A 34 6.11 -9.64 7.15
CA VAL A 34 5.83 -11.04 7.50
C VAL A 34 6.00 -11.29 8.99
N LEU A 35 7.07 -10.77 9.59
CA LEU A 35 7.33 -10.89 11.03
C LEU A 35 6.22 -10.25 11.87
N GLN A 36 5.73 -9.08 11.47
CA GLN A 36 4.73 -8.33 12.22
C GLN A 36 3.32 -8.91 12.10
N PHE A 37 2.91 -9.26 10.89
CA PHE A 37 1.50 -9.57 10.64
C PHE A 37 1.21 -11.06 10.56
N ASN A 38 2.15 -11.88 10.11
CA ASN A 38 1.98 -13.33 9.95
C ASN A 38 0.56 -13.69 9.47
N VAL A 39 0.15 -13.11 8.33
CA VAL A 39 -1.23 -13.15 7.82
C VAL A 39 -1.75 -14.59 7.77
N PRO A 40 -2.88 -14.90 8.44
CA PRO A 40 -3.46 -16.23 8.45
C PRO A 40 -3.98 -16.66 7.07
N GLU A 41 -4.14 -17.98 6.87
CA GLU A 41 -4.80 -18.53 5.68
C GLU A 41 -6.23 -17.98 5.51
N ASN A 42 -6.69 -17.94 4.27
CA ASN A 42 -8.03 -17.48 3.86
C ASN A 42 -8.33 -15.99 4.11
N GLN A 43 -7.41 -15.22 4.70
CA GLN A 43 -7.57 -13.79 4.84
C GLN A 43 -7.57 -13.11 3.47
N LYS A 44 -8.27 -11.98 3.36
CA LYS A 44 -8.37 -11.16 2.16
C LYS A 44 -7.38 -10.00 2.23
N VAL A 45 -6.41 -9.97 1.33
CA VAL A 45 -5.39 -8.93 1.24
C VAL A 45 -5.54 -8.16 -0.07
N HIS A 46 -5.76 -6.85 0.02
CA HIS A 46 -5.62 -5.95 -1.11
C HIS A 46 -4.18 -5.45 -1.19
N ILE A 47 -3.56 -5.53 -2.37
CA ILE A 47 -2.18 -5.12 -2.61
C ILE A 47 -2.01 -4.56 -4.03
N PHE A 48 -1.21 -3.52 -4.18
CA PHE A 48 -0.94 -2.89 -5.48
C PHE A 48 0.17 -3.62 -6.26
N PHE A 49 0.17 -3.50 -7.59
CA PHE A 49 1.33 -3.82 -8.42
C PHE A 49 2.27 -2.62 -8.51
N PRO A 50 3.59 -2.86 -8.47
CA PRO A 50 4.57 -1.76 -8.51
C PRO A 50 4.61 -1.07 -9.87
N ILE A 51 4.69 0.25 -9.86
CA ILE A 51 5.05 1.05 -11.04
C ILE A 51 6.59 1.08 -11.10
N GLU A 52 7.18 0.14 -11.84
CA GLU A 52 8.64 -0.08 -11.86
C GLU A 52 9.43 1.18 -12.28
N LYS A 53 8.91 1.95 -13.26
CA LYS A 53 9.51 3.22 -13.71
C LYS A 53 9.54 4.31 -12.64
N LEU A 54 8.77 4.16 -11.55
CA LEU A 54 8.74 5.06 -10.41
C LEU A 54 9.48 4.50 -9.18
N ASN A 55 10.24 3.42 -9.35
CA ASN A 55 10.93 2.72 -8.27
C ASN A 55 10.01 2.40 -7.09
N GLU A 56 8.77 1.98 -7.33
CA GLU A 56 7.89 1.51 -6.28
C GLU A 56 8.40 0.22 -5.65
N ILE A 57 7.99 -0.02 -4.40
CA ILE A 57 8.32 -1.24 -3.67
C ILE A 57 7.85 -2.46 -4.47
N ASN A 58 8.73 -3.46 -4.61
CA ASN A 58 8.42 -4.69 -5.32
C ASN A 58 7.44 -5.56 -4.53
N THR A 59 6.15 -5.36 -4.75
CA THR A 59 5.08 -6.13 -4.10
C THR A 59 4.84 -7.51 -4.70
N LYS A 60 5.48 -7.86 -5.80
CA LYS A 60 5.36 -9.20 -6.41
C LYS A 60 5.82 -10.31 -5.45
N ILE A 61 6.81 -10.03 -4.58
CA ILE A 61 7.27 -10.97 -3.55
C ILE A 61 6.17 -11.30 -2.53
N TYR A 62 5.34 -10.30 -2.16
CA TYR A 62 4.18 -10.50 -1.28
C TYR A 62 3.12 -11.37 -1.94
N ILE A 63 2.81 -11.11 -3.22
CA ILE A 63 1.78 -11.82 -3.97
C ILE A 63 2.12 -13.32 -4.04
N ASN A 64 3.38 -13.66 -4.37
CA ASN A 64 3.83 -15.05 -4.40
C ASN A 64 3.71 -15.71 -3.02
N TYR A 65 4.18 -15.04 -1.97
CA TYR A 65 4.07 -15.51 -0.58
C TYR A 65 2.62 -15.75 -0.17
N PHE A 66 1.71 -14.85 -0.55
CA PHE A 66 0.29 -15.00 -0.22
C PHE A 66 -0.36 -16.19 -0.93
N PHE A 67 -0.03 -16.41 -2.20
CA PHE A 67 -0.52 -17.58 -2.92
C PHE A 67 -0.04 -18.90 -2.31
N GLU A 68 1.23 -18.99 -1.94
CA GLU A 68 1.81 -20.17 -1.29
C GLU A 68 1.16 -20.50 0.06
N ARG A 69 0.55 -19.52 0.71
CA ARG A 69 -0.12 -19.64 2.03
C ARG A 69 -1.64 -19.62 1.96
N ASN A 70 -2.23 -19.84 0.80
CA ASN A 70 -3.69 -19.83 0.60
C ASN A 70 -4.37 -18.54 1.08
N ILE A 71 -3.68 -17.40 0.99
CA ILE A 71 -4.23 -16.07 1.28
C ILE A 71 -4.90 -15.54 0.02
N GLN A 72 -6.08 -14.94 0.15
CA GLN A 72 -6.82 -14.39 -0.97
C GLN A 72 -6.27 -13.02 -1.37
N VAL A 73 -5.73 -12.92 -2.57
CA VAL A 73 -5.09 -11.70 -3.07
C VAL A 73 -6.04 -10.92 -3.98
N PHE A 74 -6.16 -9.64 -3.70
CA PHE A 74 -6.93 -8.68 -4.49
C PHE A 74 -6.00 -7.55 -4.94
N VAL A 75 -6.20 -7.06 -6.17
CA VAL A 75 -5.39 -5.97 -6.72
C VAL A 75 -6.27 -4.86 -7.28
N PRO A 76 -5.78 -3.60 -7.27
CA PRO A 76 -6.53 -2.48 -7.81
C PRO A 76 -6.68 -2.59 -9.32
N LYS A 77 -7.87 -2.21 -9.81
CA LYS A 77 -8.15 -1.93 -11.21
C LYS A 77 -8.87 -0.60 -11.33
N MET A 78 -8.46 0.23 -12.28
CA MET A 78 -9.10 1.52 -12.52
C MET A 78 -10.34 1.35 -13.40
N VAL A 79 -11.49 1.81 -12.90
CA VAL A 79 -12.73 1.91 -13.69
C VAL A 79 -13.21 3.35 -13.61
N GLY A 80 -13.05 4.08 -14.70
CA GLY A 80 -13.24 5.53 -14.70
C GLY A 80 -12.27 6.21 -13.71
N ASN A 81 -12.79 6.90 -12.71
CA ASN A 81 -12.01 7.60 -11.68
C ASN A 81 -12.01 6.85 -10.33
N LYS A 82 -12.37 5.58 -10.30
CA LYS A 82 -12.43 4.78 -9.07
C LYS A 82 -11.53 3.56 -9.14
N ILE A 83 -11.01 3.16 -8.00
CA ILE A 83 -10.38 1.85 -7.81
C ILE A 83 -11.47 0.85 -7.47
N ILE A 84 -11.56 -0.24 -8.23
CA ILE A 84 -12.19 -1.48 -7.82
C ILE A 84 -11.11 -2.49 -7.45
N SER A 85 -11.44 -3.50 -6.67
CA SER A 85 -10.49 -4.47 -6.17
C SER A 85 -10.87 -5.87 -6.66
N ILE A 86 -10.03 -6.45 -7.51
CA ILE A 86 -10.29 -7.71 -8.21
C ILE A 86 -9.46 -8.82 -7.60
N LYS A 87 -10.10 -9.95 -7.25
CA LYS A 87 -9.41 -11.16 -6.81
C LYS A 87 -8.57 -11.74 -7.94
N ILE A 88 -7.31 -12.01 -7.63
CA ILE A 88 -6.40 -12.65 -8.58
C ILE A 88 -6.02 -14.06 -8.13
N LYS A 89 -5.56 -14.85 -9.11
CA LYS A 89 -5.03 -16.21 -8.96
C LYS A 89 -3.71 -16.29 -9.73
N PRO A 90 -2.92 -17.38 -9.55
CA PRO A 90 -1.67 -17.56 -10.30
C PRO A 90 -1.83 -17.55 -11.83
N ASP A 91 -3.00 -17.93 -12.34
CA ASP A 91 -3.34 -17.99 -13.77
C ASP A 91 -4.12 -16.75 -14.27
N THR A 92 -4.27 -15.72 -13.45
CA THR A 92 -4.95 -14.48 -13.85
C THR A 92 -4.23 -13.78 -15.01
N VAL A 93 -4.97 -13.46 -16.06
CA VAL A 93 -4.47 -12.68 -17.19
C VAL A 93 -4.44 -11.21 -16.84
N PHE A 94 -3.31 -10.55 -17.09
CA PHE A 94 -3.10 -9.14 -16.86
C PHE A 94 -2.88 -8.38 -18.16
N LEU A 95 -3.42 -7.18 -18.21
CA LEU A 95 -3.17 -6.20 -19.26
C LEU A 95 -2.50 -4.97 -18.66
N GLN A 96 -1.67 -4.32 -19.45
CA GLN A 96 -1.03 -3.08 -19.05
C GLN A 96 -1.91 -1.89 -19.43
N ASN A 97 -2.28 -1.07 -18.45
CA ASN A 97 -3.06 0.14 -18.71
C ASN A 97 -2.19 1.27 -19.31
N SER A 98 -2.80 2.41 -19.64
CA SER A 98 -2.12 3.58 -20.25
C SER A 98 -1.00 4.17 -19.37
N TRP A 99 -0.96 3.85 -18.09
CA TRP A 99 0.07 4.30 -17.15
C TRP A 99 1.19 3.28 -16.95
N GLY A 100 1.07 2.13 -17.63
CA GLY A 100 2.02 1.03 -17.52
C GLY A 100 1.82 0.15 -16.29
N ILE A 101 0.65 0.22 -15.65
CA ILE A 101 0.29 -0.59 -14.48
C ILE A 101 -0.38 -1.87 -14.97
N LEU A 102 -0.01 -3.01 -14.38
CA LEU A 102 -0.67 -4.28 -14.63
C LEU A 102 -2.03 -4.30 -13.93
N GLU A 103 -3.09 -4.61 -14.67
CA GLU A 103 -4.45 -4.77 -14.15
C GLU A 103 -5.05 -6.08 -14.65
N PRO A 104 -5.90 -6.77 -13.87
CA PRO A 104 -6.63 -7.95 -14.35
C PRO A 104 -7.48 -7.59 -15.57
N GLU A 105 -7.52 -8.45 -16.58
CA GLU A 105 -8.34 -8.23 -17.77
C GLU A 105 -9.83 -8.22 -17.39
N SER A 106 -10.29 -9.19 -16.60
CA SER A 106 -11.67 -9.31 -16.13
C SER A 106 -11.97 -8.32 -14.99
N ASN A 107 -13.25 -7.97 -14.84
CA ASN A 107 -13.82 -7.27 -13.68
C ASN A 107 -14.54 -8.23 -12.73
N GLU A 108 -14.47 -9.53 -12.98
CA GLU A 108 -15.09 -10.53 -12.12
C GLU A 108 -14.38 -10.65 -10.76
N ASN A 109 -15.13 -11.14 -9.77
CA ASN A 109 -14.62 -11.37 -8.41
C ASN A 109 -14.15 -10.09 -7.69
N GLU A 110 -14.88 -8.98 -7.90
CA GLU A 110 -14.71 -7.76 -7.12
C GLU A 110 -15.04 -7.99 -5.63
N SER A 111 -14.35 -7.29 -4.76
CA SER A 111 -14.63 -7.25 -3.32
C SER A 111 -14.38 -5.86 -2.76
N ASP A 112 -15.12 -5.49 -1.72
CA ASP A 112 -15.00 -4.28 -0.92
C ASP A 112 -14.71 -4.57 0.57
N ALA A 113 -14.50 -5.84 0.91
CA ALA A 113 -14.20 -6.28 2.26
C ALA A 113 -12.83 -6.97 2.31
N PHE A 114 -11.93 -6.44 3.15
CA PHE A 114 -10.55 -6.89 3.31
C PHE A 114 -10.16 -6.99 4.77
N ASP A 115 -9.22 -7.87 5.08
CA ASP A 115 -8.56 -7.93 6.39
C ASP A 115 -7.34 -7.00 6.42
N TYR A 116 -6.63 -6.90 5.28
CA TYR A 116 -5.42 -6.09 5.12
C TYR A 116 -5.45 -5.33 3.79
N VAL A 117 -5.04 -4.07 3.81
CA VAL A 117 -4.84 -3.25 2.61
C VAL A 117 -3.41 -2.72 2.60
N ILE A 118 -2.57 -3.29 1.74
CA ILE A 118 -1.20 -2.81 1.53
C ILE A 118 -1.25 -1.67 0.52
N THR A 119 -0.86 -0.47 0.98
CA THR A 119 -1.11 0.81 0.31
C THR A 119 0.16 1.41 -0.28
N PRO A 120 0.16 1.81 -1.56
CA PRO A 120 1.27 2.56 -2.14
C PRO A 120 1.27 3.99 -1.63
N LEU A 121 2.45 4.52 -1.34
CA LEU A 121 2.64 5.92 -0.94
C LEU A 121 4.03 6.43 -1.34
N LEU A 122 4.19 7.73 -1.34
CA LEU A 122 5.48 8.41 -1.47
C LEU A 122 6.10 8.65 -0.12
N TYR A 123 5.28 9.00 0.87
CA TYR A 123 5.73 9.29 2.23
C TYR A 123 4.58 9.12 3.25
N CYS A 124 4.95 8.82 4.50
CA CYS A 124 4.05 8.82 5.64
C CYS A 124 4.75 9.54 6.81
N ASP A 125 4.02 10.39 7.54
CA ASP A 125 4.54 11.06 8.73
C ASP A 125 4.38 10.19 10.01
N ALA A 126 4.91 10.67 11.13
CA ALA A 126 4.85 9.98 12.43
C ALA A 126 3.43 9.87 13.03
N LEU A 127 2.43 10.51 12.42
CA LEU A 127 1.02 10.46 12.84
C LEU A 127 0.17 9.55 11.94
N GLY A 128 0.78 8.86 10.98
CA GLY A 128 0.09 7.97 10.03
C GLY A 128 -0.56 8.70 8.84
N ASN A 129 -0.36 10.02 8.72
CA ASN A 129 -0.82 10.74 7.53
C ASN A 129 0.04 10.35 6.34
N ARG A 130 -0.57 10.10 5.17
CA ARG A 130 0.15 9.63 4.00
C ARG A 130 0.09 10.61 2.84
N ILE A 131 1.11 10.56 2.00
CA ILE A 131 1.20 11.26 0.73
C ILE A 131 1.33 10.24 -0.39
N GLY A 132 0.32 10.21 -1.26
CA GLY A 132 0.37 9.52 -2.55
C GLY A 132 0.67 10.48 -3.70
N TYR A 133 0.34 10.07 -4.92
CA TYR A 133 0.56 10.86 -6.14
C TYR A 133 -0.40 12.06 -6.33
N GLY A 134 -1.31 12.31 -5.38
CA GLY A 134 -2.18 13.50 -5.35
C GLY A 134 -3.50 13.37 -6.09
N LYS A 135 -3.95 12.16 -6.41
CA LYS A 135 -5.23 11.89 -7.08
C LYS A 135 -6.38 11.54 -6.12
N GLY A 136 -6.07 11.26 -4.83
CA GLY A 136 -7.06 10.88 -3.82
C GLY A 136 -7.71 9.50 -4.02
N PHE A 137 -7.18 8.66 -4.91
CA PHE A 137 -7.77 7.36 -5.23
C PHE A 137 -7.88 6.44 -4.00
N TYR A 138 -6.84 6.36 -3.19
CA TYR A 138 -6.87 5.53 -1.98
C TYR A 138 -7.71 6.13 -0.85
N ASP A 139 -7.90 7.46 -0.79
CA ASP A 139 -8.84 8.07 0.17
C ASP A 139 -10.29 7.68 -0.17
N GLN A 140 -10.66 7.75 -1.46
CA GLN A 140 -11.95 7.28 -1.94
C GLN A 140 -12.12 5.77 -1.76
N PHE A 141 -11.08 4.97 -2.04
CA PHE A 141 -11.10 3.52 -1.87
C PHE A 141 -11.36 3.13 -0.41
N PHE A 142 -10.66 3.75 0.53
CA PHE A 142 -10.85 3.49 1.96
C PHE A 142 -12.23 3.90 2.48
N ALA A 143 -12.85 4.92 1.90
CA ALA A 143 -14.22 5.30 2.25
C ALA A 143 -15.27 4.28 1.78
N GLY A 144 -14.93 3.40 0.84
CA GLY A 144 -15.82 2.39 0.25
C GLY A 144 -15.64 0.97 0.76
N ILE A 145 -14.65 0.70 1.61
CA ILE A 145 -14.37 -0.64 2.14
C ILE A 145 -14.76 -0.77 3.63
N ASN A 146 -14.70 -2.00 4.15
CA ASN A 146 -14.98 -2.26 5.57
C ASN A 146 -14.01 -1.50 6.50
N LEU A 147 -14.55 -0.99 7.61
CA LEU A 147 -13.81 -0.15 8.57
C LEU A 147 -12.68 -0.91 9.28
N ASP A 148 -12.85 -2.21 9.48
CA ASP A 148 -11.91 -3.07 10.22
C ASP A 148 -10.67 -3.46 9.40
N ALA A 149 -10.64 -3.14 8.11
CA ALA A 149 -9.49 -3.40 7.25
C ALA A 149 -8.25 -2.67 7.78
N LYS A 150 -7.17 -3.41 8.06
CA LYS A 150 -5.89 -2.84 8.47
C LYS A 150 -5.21 -2.15 7.28
N LYS A 151 -5.08 -0.83 7.35
CA LYS A 151 -4.44 0.01 6.33
C LYS A 151 -2.94 0.09 6.59
N ILE A 152 -2.17 -0.63 5.80
CA ILE A 152 -0.72 -0.77 5.97
C ILE A 152 -0.02 -0.03 4.84
N GLY A 153 0.75 0.99 5.19
CA GLY A 153 1.67 1.64 4.26
C GLY A 153 2.99 0.89 4.19
N VAL A 154 3.59 0.84 3.00
CA VAL A 154 4.96 0.32 2.80
C VAL A 154 5.81 1.43 2.19
N ASN A 155 6.98 1.71 2.77
CA ASN A 155 7.83 2.82 2.33
C ASN A 155 9.31 2.53 2.58
N TYR A 156 10.18 3.12 1.74
CA TYR A 156 11.64 3.08 1.93
C TYR A 156 12.11 4.00 3.05
N PHE A 157 11.36 5.05 3.33
CA PHE A 157 11.77 6.17 4.19
C PHE A 157 11.03 6.14 5.52
N SER A 158 11.78 6.30 6.62
CA SER A 158 11.20 6.52 7.96
C SER A 158 10.56 7.91 8.07
N PRO A 159 9.56 8.10 8.96
CA PRO A 159 8.79 9.33 9.09
C PRO A 159 9.57 10.44 9.84
N THR A 160 10.39 11.20 9.11
CA THR A 160 11.22 12.28 9.64
C THR A 160 10.62 13.67 9.46
N ASP A 161 9.72 13.86 8.50
CA ASP A 161 9.03 15.12 8.23
C ASP A 161 7.58 15.07 8.72
N SER A 162 7.00 16.23 9.06
CA SER A 162 5.57 16.39 9.35
C SER A 162 4.81 16.92 8.14
N ILE A 163 3.55 16.50 7.99
CA ILE A 163 2.63 17.00 6.97
C ILE A 163 1.76 18.10 7.59
N ASP A 164 1.88 19.34 7.12
CA ASP A 164 1.23 20.50 7.72
C ASP A 164 -0.18 20.77 7.16
N ASP A 165 -0.47 20.32 5.92
CA ASP A 165 -1.73 20.54 5.21
C ASP A 165 -2.62 19.29 5.13
N VAL A 166 -2.75 18.56 6.27
CA VAL A 166 -3.65 17.41 6.38
C VAL A 166 -5.11 17.86 6.26
N SER A 167 -5.90 17.16 5.44
CA SER A 167 -7.32 17.39 5.23
C SER A 167 -8.18 16.42 6.04
N LEU A 168 -9.41 16.80 6.36
CA LEU A 168 -10.40 15.91 6.98
C LEU A 168 -10.78 14.69 6.11
N GLN A 169 -10.53 14.79 4.79
CA GLN A 169 -10.79 13.70 3.85
C GLN A 169 -9.63 12.70 3.76
N ASP A 170 -8.47 13.05 4.29
CA ASP A 170 -7.31 12.16 4.29
C ASP A 170 -7.53 11.01 5.28
N VAL A 171 -7.44 9.79 4.79
CA VAL A 171 -7.54 8.60 5.64
C VAL A 171 -6.15 8.21 6.12
N LYS A 172 -5.96 8.12 7.44
CA LYS A 172 -4.69 7.68 8.03
C LYS A 172 -4.44 6.20 7.82
N LEU A 173 -3.18 5.84 7.87
CA LEU A 173 -2.75 4.44 7.97
C LEU A 173 -2.87 3.95 9.42
N ASP A 174 -3.05 2.64 9.59
CA ASP A 174 -2.95 1.97 10.89
C ASP A 174 -1.50 1.55 11.19
N TYR A 175 -0.73 1.25 10.12
CA TYR A 175 0.68 0.83 10.21
C TYR A 175 1.51 1.39 9.06
N LEU A 176 2.80 1.58 9.33
CA LEU A 176 3.84 1.81 8.32
C LEU A 176 4.94 0.79 8.47
N VAL A 177 5.29 0.10 7.38
CA VAL A 177 6.41 -0.83 7.32
C VAL A 177 7.54 -0.21 6.51
N THR A 178 8.71 -0.09 7.11
CA THR A 178 9.95 0.41 6.48
C THR A 178 11.03 -0.69 6.49
N PRO A 179 12.19 -0.49 5.86
CA PRO A 179 13.28 -1.46 5.92
C PRO A 179 13.85 -1.67 7.33
N THR A 180 13.60 -0.76 8.27
CA THR A 180 14.21 -0.75 9.60
C THR A 180 13.24 -0.98 10.74
N GLU A 181 11.93 -0.74 10.52
CA GLU A 181 10.94 -0.75 11.60
C GLU A 181 9.50 -0.91 11.09
N VAL A 182 8.61 -1.31 12.00
CA VAL A 182 7.16 -1.27 11.80
C VAL A 182 6.57 -0.32 12.83
N LEU A 183 5.88 0.71 12.36
CA LEU A 183 5.20 1.71 13.20
C LEU A 183 3.69 1.43 13.21
N SER A 184 3.06 1.58 14.38
CA SER A 184 1.61 1.49 14.56
C SER A 184 1.05 2.87 14.93
N PHE A 185 -0.02 3.29 14.25
CA PHE A 185 -0.69 4.57 14.47
C PHE A 185 -2.08 4.42 15.11
N GLY A 186 -2.47 3.19 15.45
CA GLY A 186 -3.76 2.90 16.05
C GLY A 186 -3.93 3.56 17.42
N CYS A 187 -5.13 4.00 17.74
CA CYS A 187 -5.51 4.44 19.06
C CYS A 187 -5.05 3.44 20.12
N THR A 188 -4.24 3.90 21.06
CA THR A 188 -4.17 3.30 22.38
C THR A 188 -5.62 3.23 22.87
N SER A 189 -6.21 2.04 22.87
CA SER A 189 -7.42 1.78 23.62
C SER A 189 -7.11 2.19 25.05
N ILE A 190 -7.68 3.33 25.47
CA ILE A 190 -7.70 3.73 26.86
C ILE A 190 -8.47 2.62 27.57
N SER A 191 -7.75 1.70 28.19
CA SER A 191 -8.33 0.78 29.16
C SER A 191 -8.83 1.64 30.32
N THR A 192 -10.08 2.06 30.25
CA THR A 192 -10.80 2.49 31.45
C THR A 192 -10.96 1.26 32.33
N LYS A 193 -10.19 1.27 33.43
CA LYS A 193 -10.39 0.39 34.57
C LYS A 193 -11.73 0.73 35.26
#